data_aff9190eb080a99363812ae0e474cb92
#
_entry.id   aff9190eb080a99363812ae0e474cb92
#
_cell.length_a   1.000
_cell.length_b   1.000
_cell.length_c   1.000
_cell.angle_alpha   90.00
_cell.angle_beta   90.00
_cell.angle_gamma   90.00
#
_symmetry.space_group_name_H-M   'P 1'
#
loop_
_entity.id
_entity.type
_entity.pdbx_description
1 polymer ?
#
loop_
_entity_poly.entity_id
_entity_poly.type
_entity_poly.pdbx_seq_one_letter_code
_entity_poly.pdbx_strand_id
1 'polypeptide(L)'
;MKVVIVKDYHELSSKAAQLVTEQIINKKYSVLGLATGSTPSGMYKELIGLNKEGKADFSEVITFNLDEYYGLSPEHPQSYYFFMWDSFFKNINIKKENVHLLNGITENIDRECAQYEALIKKSGGIDLQVLGIGDNGHIGFNEPDISLNTKTHLVNLNAKTIRANSRFFNTPQEVPKKAITMGIGTIMRARKIILLANGKRKARIIEKTINSSITTKVPATVLQLHNDVTIIIDQKAASQLLNQQ
;
A
#
# COMPACT_ATOMS: atom_id res chain seq x y z
N MET A 1 13.53 11.42 -4.96
CA MET A 1 13.33 10.26 -4.07
C MET A 1 14.24 10.39 -2.86
N LYS A 2 13.69 10.27 -1.63
CA LYS A 2 14.44 10.32 -0.36
C LYS A 2 14.46 8.93 0.26
N VAL A 3 15.62 8.46 0.75
CA VAL A 3 15.75 7.19 1.47
C VAL A 3 16.01 7.48 2.94
N VAL A 4 15.21 6.88 3.82
CA VAL A 4 15.31 6.97 5.27
C VAL A 4 15.60 5.58 5.81
N ILE A 5 16.81 5.37 6.33
CA ILE A 5 17.20 4.12 6.96
C ILE A 5 16.99 4.26 8.45
N VAL A 6 16.21 3.35 9.02
CA VAL A 6 15.90 3.29 10.44
C VAL A 6 16.44 2.01 11.05
N LYS A 7 16.55 1.96 12.37
CA LYS A 7 17.18 0.84 13.09
C LYS A 7 16.44 -0.48 12.86
N ASP A 8 15.12 -0.47 13.01
CA ASP A 8 14.30 -1.67 13.02
C ASP A 8 12.86 -1.40 12.57
N TYR A 9 12.02 -2.43 12.65
CA TYR A 9 10.59 -2.36 12.27
C TYR A 9 9.78 -1.40 13.15
N HIS A 10 10.15 -1.22 14.41
CA HIS A 10 9.46 -0.30 15.30
C HIS A 10 9.70 1.15 14.85
N GLU A 11 10.97 1.54 14.65
CA GLU A 11 11.29 2.87 14.13
C GLU A 11 10.71 3.12 12.74
N LEU A 12 10.66 2.09 11.87
CA LEU A 12 10.00 2.17 10.56
C LEU A 12 8.52 2.53 10.74
N SER A 13 7.84 1.83 11.63
CA SER A 13 6.42 2.01 11.91
C SER A 13 6.14 3.41 12.47
N SER A 14 6.91 3.84 13.47
CA SER A 14 6.80 5.17 14.08
C SER A 14 7.10 6.28 13.07
N LYS A 15 8.14 6.12 12.23
CA LYS A 15 8.47 7.12 11.20
C LYS A 15 7.39 7.24 10.13
N ALA A 16 6.82 6.12 9.70
CA ALA A 16 5.71 6.11 8.76
C ALA A 16 4.45 6.78 9.36
N ALA A 17 4.11 6.43 10.60
CA ALA A 17 2.98 7.04 11.32
C ALA A 17 3.18 8.56 11.51
N GLN A 18 4.40 9.00 11.83
CA GLN A 18 4.73 10.43 11.92
C GLN A 18 4.41 11.15 10.61
N LEU A 19 4.86 10.65 9.45
CA LEU A 19 4.62 11.29 8.16
C LEU A 19 3.13 11.32 7.77
N VAL A 20 2.37 10.27 8.10
CA VAL A 20 0.90 10.26 7.91
C VAL A 20 0.24 11.29 8.81
N THR A 21 0.65 11.37 10.09
CA THR A 21 0.12 12.34 11.05
C THR A 21 0.43 13.78 10.62
N GLU A 22 1.66 14.05 10.19
CA GLU A 22 2.05 15.37 9.64
C GLU A 22 1.19 15.75 8.42
N GLN A 23 0.88 14.79 7.54
CA GLN A 23 -0.01 15.01 6.40
C GLN A 23 -1.42 15.41 6.86
N ILE A 24 -1.98 14.71 7.86
CA ILE A 24 -3.32 14.99 8.39
C ILE A 24 -3.37 16.37 9.10
N ILE A 25 -2.34 16.69 9.88
CA ILE A 25 -2.25 18.00 10.57
C ILE A 25 -2.17 19.13 9.55
N ASN A 26 -1.35 18.99 8.51
CA ASN A 26 -1.17 20.01 7.49
C ASN A 26 -2.39 20.17 6.56
N LYS A 27 -3.20 19.11 6.41
CA LYS A 27 -4.40 19.12 5.60
C LYS A 27 -5.47 18.25 6.25
N LYS A 28 -6.39 18.84 6.99
CA LYS A 28 -7.47 18.14 7.71
C LYS A 28 -8.29 17.19 6.82
N TYR A 29 -8.60 17.60 5.59
CA TYR A 29 -9.33 16.80 4.60
C TYR A 29 -8.36 16.01 3.69
N SER A 30 -7.35 15.37 4.29
CA SER A 30 -6.40 14.56 3.54
C SER A 30 -7.05 13.34 2.93
N VAL A 31 -6.64 13.02 1.70
CA VAL A 31 -6.98 11.78 1.01
C VAL A 31 -5.77 10.85 1.08
N LEU A 32 -5.92 9.73 1.78
CA LEU A 32 -4.85 8.76 2.01
C LEU A 32 -5.06 7.51 1.16
N GLY A 33 -4.02 7.10 0.44
CA GLY A 33 -3.92 5.79 -0.17
C GLY A 33 -3.27 4.80 0.80
N LEU A 34 -3.90 3.68 1.11
CA LEU A 34 -3.48 2.75 2.14
C LEU A 34 -3.19 1.37 1.58
N ALA A 35 -2.18 0.70 2.15
CA ALA A 35 -1.76 -0.65 1.81
C ALA A 35 -2.11 -1.64 2.93
N THR A 36 -2.42 -2.89 2.58
CA THR A 36 -2.54 -3.99 3.53
C THR A 36 -1.21 -4.72 3.72
N GLY A 37 -1.19 -5.70 4.63
CA GLY A 37 -0.05 -6.58 4.86
C GLY A 37 0.74 -6.29 6.13
N SER A 38 1.73 -7.12 6.40
CA SER A 38 2.48 -7.09 7.67
C SER A 38 3.38 -5.86 7.83
N THR A 39 3.88 -5.28 6.73
CA THR A 39 4.79 -4.13 6.82
C THR A 39 4.08 -2.86 7.33
N PRO A 40 2.91 -2.42 6.80
CA PRO A 40 2.22 -1.25 7.31
C PRO A 40 1.46 -1.48 8.63
N SER A 41 1.28 -2.72 9.09
CA SER A 41 0.52 -3.02 10.32
C SER A 41 1.06 -2.31 11.57
N GLY A 42 2.38 -2.15 11.68
CA GLY A 42 2.99 -1.40 12.78
C GLY A 42 2.65 0.09 12.71
N MET A 43 2.68 0.68 11.51
CA MET A 43 2.25 2.07 11.30
C MET A 43 0.79 2.27 11.73
N TYR A 44 -0.13 1.34 11.42
CA TYR A 44 -1.53 1.43 11.86
C TYR A 44 -1.66 1.39 13.38
N LYS A 45 -0.89 0.55 14.07
CA LYS A 45 -0.87 0.51 15.54
C LYS A 45 -0.43 1.84 16.14
N GLU A 46 0.64 2.44 15.61
CA GLU A 46 1.11 3.76 16.04
C GLU A 46 0.04 4.85 15.78
N LEU A 47 -0.58 4.86 14.60
CA LEU A 47 -1.64 5.81 14.26
C LEU A 47 -2.87 5.70 15.18
N ILE A 48 -3.25 4.49 15.57
CA ILE A 48 -4.32 4.26 16.57
C ILE A 48 -3.94 4.90 17.91
N GLY A 49 -2.70 4.72 18.36
CA GLY A 49 -2.18 5.36 19.57
C GLY A 49 -2.26 6.88 19.49
N LEU A 50 -1.76 7.46 18.38
CA LEU A 50 -1.77 8.90 18.14
C LEU A 50 -3.19 9.46 18.02
N ASN A 51 -4.14 8.72 17.47
CA ASN A 51 -5.55 9.12 17.44
C ASN A 51 -6.17 9.13 18.85
N LYS A 52 -5.92 8.11 19.66
CA LYS A 52 -6.38 8.04 21.07
C LYS A 52 -5.81 9.17 21.92
N GLU A 53 -4.58 9.61 21.64
CA GLU A 53 -3.94 10.74 22.30
C GLU A 53 -4.38 12.11 21.76
N GLY A 54 -5.28 12.14 20.77
CA GLY A 54 -5.74 13.37 20.12
C GLY A 54 -4.70 14.05 19.22
N LYS A 55 -3.60 13.36 18.89
CA LYS A 55 -2.51 13.89 18.04
C LYS A 55 -2.77 13.70 16.54
N ALA A 56 -3.61 12.73 16.15
CA ALA A 56 -4.01 12.48 14.77
C ALA A 56 -5.53 12.37 14.70
N ASP A 57 -6.19 13.33 14.05
CA ASP A 57 -7.65 13.36 13.88
C ASP A 57 -8.04 12.86 12.49
N PHE A 58 -8.72 11.70 12.43
CA PHE A 58 -9.17 11.06 11.19
C PHE A 58 -10.61 11.42 10.81
N SER A 59 -11.31 12.26 11.60
CA SER A 59 -12.74 12.54 11.40
C SER A 59 -13.10 13.09 10.02
N GLU A 60 -12.20 13.78 9.36
CA GLU A 60 -12.40 14.36 8.02
C GLU A 60 -11.48 13.74 6.95
N VAL A 61 -10.70 12.73 7.32
CA VAL A 61 -9.82 12.01 6.40
C VAL A 61 -10.63 11.11 5.50
N ILE A 62 -10.25 11.02 4.21
CA ILE A 62 -10.79 10.08 3.24
C ILE A 62 -9.71 9.03 2.93
N THR A 63 -10.07 7.77 2.82
CA THR A 63 -9.11 6.70 2.53
C THR A 63 -9.49 5.89 1.32
N PHE A 64 -8.49 5.46 0.55
CA PHE A 64 -8.58 4.53 -0.57
C PHE A 64 -7.57 3.41 -0.39
N ASN A 65 -8.01 2.16 -0.38
CA ASN A 65 -7.09 1.02 -0.34
C ASN A 65 -6.55 0.68 -1.73
N LEU A 66 -5.30 0.20 -1.78
CA LEU A 66 -4.62 -0.15 -3.03
C LEU A 66 -5.32 -1.26 -3.82
N ASP A 67 -5.83 -2.24 -3.11
CA ASP A 67 -6.25 -3.50 -3.72
C ASP A 67 -7.23 -4.28 -2.83
N GLU A 68 -7.84 -5.29 -3.44
CA GLU A 68 -8.66 -6.31 -2.77
C GLU A 68 -8.60 -7.62 -3.55
N TYR A 69 -8.67 -8.74 -2.86
CA TYR A 69 -8.84 -10.04 -3.49
C TYR A 69 -10.18 -10.16 -4.22
N TYR A 70 -10.14 -10.60 -5.48
CA TYR A 70 -11.35 -10.89 -6.22
C TYR A 70 -11.87 -12.28 -5.88
N GLY A 71 -13.14 -12.35 -5.47
CA GLY A 71 -13.84 -13.56 -5.05
C GLY A 71 -13.99 -13.71 -3.53
N LEU A 72 -13.46 -12.78 -2.72
CA LEU A 72 -13.69 -12.76 -1.28
C LEU A 72 -14.75 -11.70 -0.91
N SER A 73 -15.71 -12.11 -0.05
CA SER A 73 -16.66 -11.16 0.51
C SER A 73 -16.00 -10.25 1.57
N PRO A 74 -16.56 -9.07 1.86
CA PRO A 74 -16.05 -8.18 2.91
C PRO A 74 -15.96 -8.82 4.29
N GLU A 75 -16.81 -9.82 4.58
CA GLU A 75 -16.86 -10.53 5.86
C GLU A 75 -15.81 -11.65 5.96
N HIS A 76 -15.19 -12.03 4.83
CA HIS A 76 -14.19 -13.08 4.83
C HIS A 76 -12.94 -12.64 5.62
N PRO A 77 -12.44 -13.42 6.59
CA PRO A 77 -11.33 -13.00 7.46
C PRO A 77 -10.02 -12.63 6.72
N GLN A 78 -9.87 -13.11 5.48
CA GLN A 78 -8.69 -12.83 4.64
C GLN A 78 -8.96 -11.77 3.57
N SER A 79 -10.15 -11.15 3.51
CA SER A 79 -10.38 -9.99 2.66
C SER A 79 -9.59 -8.79 3.21
N TYR A 80 -9.15 -7.92 2.34
CA TYR A 80 -8.49 -6.68 2.77
C TYR A 80 -9.48 -5.70 3.40
N TYR A 81 -10.75 -5.80 3.04
CA TYR A 81 -11.83 -5.10 3.73
C TYR A 81 -11.84 -5.48 5.22
N PHE A 82 -11.94 -6.79 5.53
CA PHE A 82 -11.93 -7.28 6.91
C PHE A 82 -10.65 -6.86 7.63
N PHE A 83 -9.50 -7.08 7.00
CA PHE A 83 -8.21 -6.72 7.58
C PHE A 83 -8.15 -5.24 7.97
N MET A 84 -8.56 -4.32 7.10
CA MET A 84 -8.48 -2.89 7.37
C MET A 84 -9.48 -2.44 8.43
N TRP A 85 -10.69 -2.98 8.43
CA TRP A 85 -11.66 -2.69 9.49
C TRP A 85 -11.20 -3.22 10.84
N ASP A 86 -10.73 -4.47 10.89
CA ASP A 86 -10.31 -5.10 12.14
C ASP A 86 -9.05 -4.47 12.73
N SER A 87 -8.04 -4.24 11.90
CA SER A 87 -6.73 -3.78 12.33
C SER A 87 -6.60 -2.26 12.48
N PHE A 88 -7.46 -1.46 11.83
CA PHE A 88 -7.29 -0.01 11.78
C PHE A 88 -8.59 0.79 11.93
N PHE A 89 -9.52 0.71 10.98
CA PHE A 89 -10.63 1.67 10.90
C PHE A 89 -11.56 1.67 12.11
N LYS A 90 -11.90 0.52 12.68
CA LYS A 90 -12.74 0.44 13.88
C LYS A 90 -12.10 1.03 15.13
N ASN A 91 -10.79 1.29 15.11
CA ASN A 91 -10.01 1.73 16.26
C ASN A 91 -9.66 3.23 16.22
N ILE A 92 -10.14 3.97 15.20
CA ILE A 92 -9.93 5.42 15.01
C ILE A 92 -11.25 6.13 14.76
N ASN A 93 -11.24 7.46 14.80
CA ASN A 93 -12.45 8.28 14.65
C ASN A 93 -12.81 8.60 13.18
N ILE A 94 -12.45 7.74 12.22
CA ILE A 94 -12.81 7.94 10.81
C ILE A 94 -14.30 7.68 10.57
N LYS A 95 -14.93 8.50 9.71
CA LYS A 95 -16.30 8.28 9.27
C LYS A 95 -16.36 7.13 8.26
N LYS A 96 -17.33 6.21 8.41
CA LYS A 96 -17.45 5.03 7.54
C LYS A 96 -17.62 5.41 6.06
N GLU A 97 -18.34 6.47 5.76
CA GLU A 97 -18.56 6.98 4.40
C GLU A 97 -17.29 7.51 3.73
N ASN A 98 -16.25 7.81 4.50
CA ASN A 98 -14.96 8.27 4.01
C ASN A 98 -13.98 7.12 3.73
N VAL A 99 -14.37 5.87 4.02
CA VAL A 99 -13.54 4.69 3.81
C VAL A 99 -13.93 4.01 2.52
N HIS A 100 -13.02 4.00 1.54
CA HIS A 100 -13.25 3.38 0.24
C HIS A 100 -12.33 2.17 0.05
N LEU A 101 -12.94 1.01 -0.13
CA LEU A 101 -12.29 -0.24 -0.49
C LEU A 101 -12.92 -0.79 -1.77
N LEU A 102 -12.14 -1.53 -2.55
CA LEU A 102 -12.62 -2.20 -3.75
C LEU A 102 -13.56 -3.35 -3.38
N ASN A 103 -14.61 -3.53 -4.16
CA ASN A 103 -15.56 -4.62 -3.96
C ASN A 103 -15.05 -5.91 -4.60
N GLY A 104 -14.51 -6.83 -3.77
CA GLY A 104 -13.97 -8.11 -4.24
C GLY A 104 -15.00 -9.09 -4.82
N ILE A 105 -16.31 -8.86 -4.61
CA ILE A 105 -17.40 -9.72 -5.12
C ILE A 105 -18.24 -9.02 -6.20
N THR A 106 -17.72 -7.95 -6.81
CA THR A 106 -18.42 -7.24 -7.87
C THR A 106 -18.69 -8.15 -9.07
N GLU A 107 -19.90 -8.06 -9.64
CA GLU A 107 -20.25 -8.76 -10.89
C GLU A 107 -19.72 -8.01 -12.13
N ASN A 108 -19.45 -6.71 -12.00
CA ASN A 108 -18.97 -5.86 -13.10
C ASN A 108 -17.68 -5.14 -12.71
N ILE A 109 -16.56 -5.78 -13.03
CA ILE A 109 -15.22 -5.33 -12.69
C ILE A 109 -14.89 -3.98 -13.35
N ASP A 110 -15.26 -3.78 -14.61
CA ASP A 110 -14.96 -2.54 -15.34
C ASP A 110 -15.69 -1.35 -14.72
N ARG A 111 -16.95 -1.56 -14.31
CA ARG A 111 -17.74 -0.55 -13.61
C ARG A 111 -17.15 -0.23 -12.25
N GLU A 112 -16.78 -1.27 -11.47
CA GLU A 112 -16.14 -1.10 -10.16
C GLU A 112 -14.86 -0.27 -10.27
N CYS A 113 -13.96 -0.66 -11.17
CA CYS A 113 -12.71 0.04 -11.42
C CYS A 113 -12.93 1.50 -11.85
N ALA A 114 -13.88 1.72 -12.78
CA ALA A 114 -14.19 3.07 -13.25
C ALA A 114 -14.78 3.96 -12.15
N GLN A 115 -15.67 3.42 -11.32
CA GLN A 115 -16.25 4.12 -10.17
C GLN A 115 -15.18 4.46 -9.12
N TYR A 116 -14.27 3.54 -8.84
CA TYR A 116 -13.17 3.75 -7.90
C TYR A 116 -12.25 4.89 -8.35
N GLU A 117 -11.83 4.90 -9.62
CA GLU A 117 -11.05 5.98 -10.22
C GLU A 117 -11.81 7.33 -10.18
N ALA A 118 -13.13 7.31 -10.46
CA ALA A 118 -13.97 8.50 -10.40
C ALA A 118 -14.08 9.06 -8.97
N LEU A 119 -14.20 8.19 -7.96
CA LEU A 119 -14.21 8.59 -6.54
C LEU A 119 -12.89 9.22 -6.12
N ILE A 120 -11.74 8.61 -6.48
CA ILE A 120 -10.41 9.19 -6.23
C ILE A 120 -10.33 10.60 -6.84
N LYS A 121 -10.74 10.75 -8.11
CA LYS A 121 -10.74 12.04 -8.79
C LYS A 121 -11.67 13.07 -8.11
N LYS A 122 -12.89 12.65 -7.73
CA LYS A 122 -13.88 13.49 -7.03
C LYS A 122 -13.36 13.97 -5.67
N SER A 123 -12.60 13.14 -4.97
CA SER A 123 -11.95 13.48 -3.70
C SER A 123 -10.73 14.41 -3.86
N GLY A 124 -10.41 14.83 -5.10
CA GLY A 124 -9.27 15.71 -5.40
C GLY A 124 -7.94 14.98 -5.59
N GLY A 125 -7.94 13.65 -5.73
CA GLY A 125 -6.76 12.80 -5.84
C GLY A 125 -6.13 12.47 -4.49
N ILE A 126 -5.20 11.52 -4.46
CA ILE A 126 -4.53 11.04 -3.24
C ILE A 126 -3.44 12.03 -2.83
N ASP A 127 -3.47 12.49 -1.58
CA ASP A 127 -2.47 13.38 -1.01
C ASP A 127 -1.21 12.62 -0.59
N LEU A 128 -1.38 11.45 0.03
CA LEU A 128 -0.30 10.60 0.49
C LEU A 128 -0.66 9.14 0.24
N GLN A 129 0.14 8.46 -0.58
CA GLN A 129 0.01 7.02 -0.85
C GLN A 129 1.03 6.24 -0.04
N VAL A 130 0.57 5.33 0.79
CA VAL A 130 1.42 4.34 1.46
C VAL A 130 1.52 3.09 0.60
N LEU A 131 2.73 2.59 0.40
CA LEU A 131 3.04 1.39 -0.38
C LEU A 131 3.87 0.41 0.45
N GLY A 132 3.61 -0.87 0.29
CA GLY A 132 4.59 -1.92 0.51
C GLY A 132 5.29 -2.29 -0.80
N ILE A 133 6.24 -3.23 -0.74
CA ILE A 133 6.91 -3.77 -1.92
C ILE A 133 6.98 -5.30 -1.85
N GLY A 134 6.63 -5.95 -2.94
CA GLY A 134 6.81 -7.40 -3.09
C GLY A 134 8.27 -7.80 -3.28
N ASP A 135 8.60 -9.08 -3.07
CA ASP A 135 9.98 -9.60 -3.25
C ASP A 135 10.46 -9.53 -4.71
N ASN A 136 9.54 -9.40 -5.66
CA ASN A 136 9.80 -9.22 -7.10
C ASN A 136 9.67 -7.75 -7.57
N GLY A 137 9.39 -6.82 -6.66
CA GLY A 137 9.28 -5.39 -6.94
C GLY A 137 7.90 -4.90 -7.33
N HIS A 138 6.85 -5.71 -7.18
CA HIS A 138 5.50 -5.22 -7.36
C HIS A 138 5.11 -4.21 -6.26
N ILE A 139 4.27 -3.26 -6.63
CA ILE A 139 3.58 -2.31 -5.74
C ILE A 139 2.08 -2.38 -6.01
N GLY A 140 1.25 -2.49 -4.94
CA GLY A 140 -0.09 -3.08 -5.07
C GLY A 140 0.05 -4.49 -5.64
N PHE A 141 -0.89 -4.93 -6.49
CA PHE A 141 -0.70 -6.17 -7.27
C PHE A 141 -0.23 -5.90 -8.72
N ASN A 142 0.50 -4.79 -8.95
CA ASN A 142 1.15 -4.55 -10.25
C ASN A 142 2.42 -5.39 -10.36
N GLU A 143 2.27 -6.62 -10.81
CA GLU A 143 3.33 -7.63 -10.96
C GLU A 143 4.28 -7.30 -12.12
N PRO A 144 5.54 -7.82 -12.11
CA PRO A 144 6.44 -7.74 -13.26
C PRO A 144 5.81 -8.30 -14.53
N ASP A 145 5.73 -7.48 -15.58
CA ASP A 145 5.16 -7.85 -16.88
C ASP A 145 5.89 -7.13 -18.03
N ILE A 146 5.43 -7.32 -19.27
CA ILE A 146 5.87 -6.56 -20.47
C ILE A 146 5.35 -5.13 -20.44
N SER A 147 4.15 -4.92 -19.87
CA SER A 147 3.51 -3.63 -19.72
C SER A 147 2.94 -3.46 -18.31
N LEU A 148 2.65 -2.22 -17.92
CA LEU A 148 2.02 -1.90 -16.64
C LEU A 148 0.72 -1.14 -16.91
N ASN A 149 -0.35 -1.56 -16.23
CA ASN A 149 -1.64 -0.89 -16.31
C ASN A 149 -1.61 0.44 -15.56
N THR A 150 -2.23 1.46 -16.15
CA THR A 150 -2.24 2.80 -15.57
C THR A 150 -3.41 3.05 -14.61
N LYS A 151 -4.56 2.42 -14.84
CA LYS A 151 -5.78 2.56 -14.04
C LYS A 151 -6.04 1.34 -13.19
N THR A 152 -6.94 1.45 -12.24
CA THR A 152 -7.46 0.33 -11.45
C THR A 152 -7.98 -0.76 -12.38
N HIS A 153 -7.61 -2.01 -12.12
CA HIS A 153 -7.88 -3.15 -13.00
C HIS A 153 -7.86 -4.48 -12.26
N LEU A 154 -8.46 -5.51 -12.88
CA LEU A 154 -8.32 -6.89 -12.44
C LEU A 154 -6.96 -7.45 -12.89
N VAL A 155 -6.31 -8.20 -12.00
CA VAL A 155 -5.03 -8.85 -12.27
C VAL A 155 -5.07 -10.33 -11.87
N ASN A 156 -4.38 -11.18 -12.63
CA ASN A 156 -4.06 -12.53 -12.19
C ASN A 156 -2.83 -12.49 -11.29
N LEU A 157 -2.93 -13.10 -10.11
CA LEU A 157 -1.82 -13.15 -9.16
C LEU A 157 -0.74 -14.10 -9.63
N ASN A 158 0.51 -13.68 -9.50
CA ASN A 158 1.67 -14.53 -9.80
C ASN A 158 1.74 -15.70 -8.81
N ALA A 159 2.19 -16.87 -9.27
CA ALA A 159 2.33 -18.07 -8.44
C ALA A 159 3.22 -17.84 -7.19
N LYS A 160 4.23 -16.96 -7.28
CA LYS A 160 5.06 -16.58 -6.12
C LYS A 160 4.27 -15.77 -5.11
N THR A 161 3.41 -14.86 -5.56
CA THR A 161 2.52 -14.05 -4.71
C THR A 161 1.47 -14.93 -4.04
N ILE A 162 0.84 -15.85 -4.79
CA ILE A 162 -0.11 -16.84 -4.24
C ILE A 162 0.59 -17.65 -3.13
N ARG A 163 1.79 -18.19 -3.39
CA ARG A 163 2.56 -18.95 -2.40
C ARG A 163 2.94 -18.12 -1.18
N ALA A 164 3.35 -16.87 -1.37
CA ALA A 164 3.69 -15.97 -0.26
C ALA A 164 2.49 -15.67 0.64
N ASN A 165 1.28 -15.60 0.06
CA ASN A 165 0.05 -15.30 0.76
C ASN A 165 -0.65 -16.55 1.34
N SER A 166 -0.27 -17.77 0.89
CA SER A 166 -0.89 -19.02 1.37
C SER A 166 -0.79 -19.21 2.90
N ARG A 167 0.19 -18.61 3.53
CA ARG A 167 0.34 -18.62 5.01
C ARG A 167 -0.82 -17.99 5.78
N PHE A 168 -1.68 -17.22 5.12
CA PHE A 168 -2.84 -16.57 5.71
C PHE A 168 -4.14 -17.38 5.51
N PHE A 169 -4.11 -18.43 4.70
CA PHE A 169 -5.26 -19.28 4.36
C PHE A 169 -5.07 -20.68 4.96
N ASN A 170 -6.16 -21.41 5.18
CA ASN A 170 -6.09 -22.77 5.72
C ASN A 170 -5.44 -23.72 4.73
N THR A 171 -5.72 -23.53 3.43
CA THR A 171 -5.13 -24.32 2.34
C THR A 171 -4.64 -23.42 1.20
N PRO A 172 -3.60 -23.81 0.44
CA PRO A 172 -3.14 -23.04 -0.71
C PRO A 172 -4.21 -22.85 -1.81
N GLN A 173 -5.19 -23.75 -1.87
CA GLN A 173 -6.30 -23.72 -2.83
C GLN A 173 -7.30 -22.58 -2.53
N GLU A 174 -7.42 -22.18 -1.28
CA GLU A 174 -8.29 -21.08 -0.86
C GLU A 174 -7.74 -19.71 -1.23
N VAL A 175 -6.44 -19.61 -1.55
CA VAL A 175 -5.84 -18.33 -1.96
C VAL A 175 -6.45 -17.86 -3.26
N PRO A 176 -7.06 -16.66 -3.31
CA PRO A 176 -7.60 -16.11 -4.54
C PRO A 176 -6.53 -16.02 -5.63
N LYS A 177 -6.93 -16.34 -6.87
CA LYS A 177 -6.02 -16.27 -8.03
C LYS A 177 -6.04 -14.92 -8.72
N LYS A 178 -6.97 -14.04 -8.33
CA LYS A 178 -7.18 -12.72 -8.91
C LYS A 178 -7.34 -11.67 -7.82
N ALA A 179 -7.01 -10.44 -8.16
CA ALA A 179 -7.24 -9.27 -7.32
C ALA A 179 -7.64 -8.07 -8.19
N ILE A 180 -8.31 -7.09 -7.60
CA ILE A 180 -8.51 -5.77 -8.19
C ILE A 180 -7.50 -4.84 -7.53
N THR A 181 -6.74 -4.08 -8.33
CA THR A 181 -5.65 -3.23 -7.80
C THR A 181 -5.62 -1.88 -8.50
N MET A 182 -5.24 -0.82 -7.77
CA MET A 182 -4.87 0.44 -8.39
C MET A 182 -3.74 0.22 -9.38
N GLY A 183 -3.86 0.79 -10.57
CA GLY A 183 -2.79 0.75 -11.56
C GLY A 183 -1.64 1.71 -11.23
N ILE A 184 -0.52 1.52 -11.90
CA ILE A 184 0.70 2.32 -11.69
C ILE A 184 0.43 3.82 -11.89
N GLY A 185 -0.35 4.19 -12.91
CA GLY A 185 -0.67 5.60 -13.16
C GLY A 185 -1.51 6.22 -12.04
N THR A 186 -2.42 5.46 -11.41
CA THR A 186 -3.20 5.94 -10.25
C THR A 186 -2.30 6.16 -9.04
N ILE A 187 -1.41 5.21 -8.75
CA ILE A 187 -0.40 5.34 -7.70
C ILE A 187 0.50 6.56 -7.94
N MET A 188 1.02 6.71 -9.15
CA MET A 188 1.95 7.79 -9.53
C MET A 188 1.31 9.19 -9.57
N ARG A 189 -0.01 9.29 -9.57
CA ARG A 189 -0.73 10.58 -9.45
C ARG A 189 -0.91 11.06 -8.01
N ALA A 190 -0.56 10.26 -7.00
CA ALA A 190 -0.53 10.73 -5.62
C ALA A 190 0.43 11.91 -5.48
N ARG A 191 0.14 12.86 -4.60
CA ARG A 191 1.04 14.02 -4.38
C ARG A 191 2.33 13.64 -3.69
N LYS A 192 2.24 12.69 -2.76
CA LYS A 192 3.38 12.13 -2.02
C LYS A 192 3.25 10.61 -1.95
N ILE A 193 4.36 9.92 -1.95
CA ILE A 193 4.41 8.46 -1.82
C ILE A 193 5.36 8.08 -0.68
N ILE A 194 4.92 7.18 0.19
CA ILE A 194 5.77 6.52 1.18
C ILE A 194 5.85 5.04 0.82
N LEU A 195 7.05 4.54 0.54
CA LEU A 195 7.31 3.11 0.35
C LEU A 195 7.94 2.54 1.62
N LEU A 196 7.33 1.48 2.16
CA LEU A 196 7.79 0.81 3.38
C LEU A 196 8.37 -0.56 3.03
N ALA A 197 9.57 -0.86 3.54
CA ALA A 197 10.13 -2.20 3.43
C ALA A 197 10.98 -2.57 4.65
N ASN A 198 10.80 -3.78 5.17
CA ASN A 198 11.54 -4.28 6.31
C ASN A 198 12.06 -5.70 6.09
N GLY A 199 13.21 -6.00 6.69
CA GLY A 199 13.82 -7.31 6.72
C GLY A 199 14.74 -7.61 5.54
N LYS A 200 15.70 -8.52 5.75
CA LYS A 200 16.78 -8.87 4.80
C LYS A 200 16.27 -9.35 3.43
N ARG A 201 15.08 -9.97 3.38
CA ARG A 201 14.47 -10.44 2.12
C ARG A 201 14.20 -9.30 1.13
N LYS A 202 13.99 -8.07 1.63
CA LYS A 202 13.73 -6.88 0.81
C LYS A 202 14.99 -6.19 0.31
N ALA A 203 16.18 -6.53 0.83
CA ALA A 203 17.41 -5.81 0.53
C ALA A 203 17.71 -5.73 -0.98
N ARG A 204 17.61 -6.86 -1.68
CA ARG A 204 17.89 -6.93 -3.14
C ARG A 204 16.88 -6.12 -3.96
N ILE A 205 15.62 -6.19 -3.59
CA ILE A 205 14.58 -5.49 -4.38
C ILE A 205 14.59 -3.99 -4.10
N ILE A 206 14.92 -3.58 -2.88
CA ILE A 206 15.11 -2.17 -2.53
C ILE A 206 16.32 -1.59 -3.28
N GLU A 207 17.45 -2.30 -3.30
CA GLU A 207 18.62 -1.90 -4.09
C GLU A 207 18.25 -1.69 -5.56
N LYS A 208 17.55 -2.66 -6.18
CA LYS A 208 17.09 -2.53 -7.56
C LYS A 208 16.11 -1.37 -7.76
N THR A 209 15.17 -1.17 -6.83
CA THR A 209 14.19 -0.08 -6.92
C THR A 209 14.87 1.29 -6.97
N ILE A 210 15.98 1.46 -6.25
CA ILE A 210 16.67 2.74 -6.10
C ILE A 210 17.72 2.95 -7.20
N ASN A 211 18.54 1.92 -7.51
CA ASN A 211 19.75 2.07 -8.30
C ASN A 211 19.66 1.51 -9.73
N SER A 212 18.69 0.62 -10.02
CA SER A 212 18.57 0.07 -11.37
C SER A 212 17.83 1.02 -12.32
N SER A 213 18.00 0.82 -13.63
CA SER A 213 17.19 1.48 -14.65
C SER A 213 15.71 1.15 -14.45
N ILE A 214 14.86 2.09 -14.84
CA ILE A 214 13.40 1.93 -14.77
C ILE A 214 12.96 0.81 -15.72
N THR A 215 12.22 -0.15 -15.18
CA THR A 215 11.78 -1.31 -15.96
C THR A 215 10.47 -1.89 -15.43
N THR A 216 9.64 -2.40 -16.32
CA THR A 216 8.41 -3.13 -15.97
C THR A 216 8.69 -4.48 -15.29
N LYS A 217 9.93 -4.99 -15.39
CA LYS A 217 10.37 -6.21 -14.69
C LYS A 217 10.59 -6.00 -13.18
N VAL A 218 10.66 -4.74 -12.74
CA VAL A 218 10.67 -4.32 -11.33
C VAL A 218 9.76 -3.09 -11.24
N PRO A 219 8.43 -3.27 -11.11
CA PRO A 219 7.47 -2.16 -11.20
C PRO A 219 7.75 -0.99 -10.26
N ALA A 220 8.26 -1.26 -9.06
CA ALA A 220 8.64 -0.22 -8.10
C ALA A 220 9.71 0.77 -8.63
N THR A 221 10.48 0.42 -9.67
CA THR A 221 11.46 1.35 -10.27
C THR A 221 10.82 2.58 -10.88
N VAL A 222 9.52 2.54 -11.25
CA VAL A 222 8.80 3.73 -11.77
C VAL A 222 8.72 4.85 -10.73
N LEU A 223 8.84 4.54 -9.45
CA LEU A 223 8.86 5.53 -8.37
C LEU A 223 10.01 6.53 -8.51
N GLN A 224 11.07 6.20 -9.24
CA GLN A 224 12.17 7.12 -9.56
C GLN A 224 11.70 8.33 -10.38
N LEU A 225 10.58 8.22 -11.10
CA LEU A 225 9.98 9.32 -11.88
C LEU A 225 9.07 10.22 -11.05
N HIS A 226 8.73 9.84 -9.84
CA HIS A 226 7.82 10.60 -9.01
C HIS A 226 8.55 11.71 -8.23
N ASN A 227 7.96 12.90 -8.17
CA ASN A 227 8.59 14.09 -7.60
C ASN A 227 8.82 13.99 -6.09
N ASP A 228 7.91 13.33 -5.34
CA ASP A 228 7.96 13.26 -3.86
C ASP A 228 7.75 11.81 -3.38
N VAL A 229 8.84 11.05 -3.30
CA VAL A 229 8.87 9.69 -2.76
C VAL A 229 9.80 9.63 -1.56
N THR A 230 9.30 9.09 -0.46
CA THR A 230 10.10 8.72 0.70
C THR A 230 10.09 7.19 0.85
N ILE A 231 11.25 6.57 0.77
CA ILE A 231 11.45 5.13 1.04
C ILE A 231 11.93 4.99 2.48
N ILE A 232 11.14 4.33 3.33
CA ILE A 232 11.52 4.06 4.73
C ILE A 232 11.83 2.57 4.85
N ILE A 233 13.07 2.27 5.23
CA ILE A 233 13.58 0.89 5.32
C ILE A 233 14.36 0.66 6.60
N ASP A 234 14.26 -0.55 7.17
CA ASP A 234 15.12 -0.93 8.28
C ASP A 234 16.56 -1.27 7.81
N GLN A 235 17.50 -1.34 8.75
CA GLN A 235 18.90 -1.67 8.44
C GLN A 235 19.05 -2.99 7.68
N LYS A 236 18.17 -3.97 7.95
CA LYS A 236 18.21 -5.27 7.26
C LYS A 236 17.80 -5.16 5.80
N ALA A 237 16.78 -4.35 5.49
CA ALA A 237 16.36 -4.07 4.12
C ALA A 237 17.36 -3.14 3.39
N ALA A 238 18.12 -2.31 4.12
CA ALA A 238 19.16 -1.45 3.58
C ALA A 238 20.49 -2.17 3.31
N SER A 239 20.67 -3.43 3.72
CA SER A 239 21.98 -4.10 3.76
C SER A 239 22.71 -4.18 2.41
N GLN A 240 22.03 -4.14 1.27
CA GLN A 240 22.68 -4.11 -0.05
C GLN A 240 22.96 -2.69 -0.55
N LEU A 241 22.32 -1.66 0.00
CA LEU A 241 22.67 -0.26 -0.28
C LEU A 241 23.95 0.15 0.45
N LEU A 242 24.12 -0.30 1.69
CA LEU A 242 25.26 0.05 2.55
C LEU A 242 26.57 -0.65 2.12
N ASN A 243 26.49 -1.78 1.43
CA ASN A 243 27.69 -2.52 0.96
C ASN A 243 28.27 -1.98 -0.36
N GLN A 244 27.71 -0.90 -0.94
CA GLN A 244 28.19 -0.27 -2.17
C GLN A 244 28.94 1.05 -1.91
N GLN A 245 29.06 1.46 -0.66
CA GLN A 245 29.89 2.57 -0.18
C GLN A 245 31.21 2.04 0.38
#